data_6348444cfa6e83bc980e854236fc907b
#
_entry.id   6348444cfa6e83bc980e854236fc907b
#
_cell.length_a   1.000
_cell.length_b   1.000
_cell.length_c   1.000
_cell.angle_alpha   90.00
_cell.angle_beta   90.00
_cell.angle_gamma   90.00
#
_symmetry.space_group_name_H-M   'P 1'
#
loop_
_entity.id
_entity.type
_entity.pdbx_description
1 polymer ?
#
loop_
_entity_poly.entity_id
_entity_poly.type
_entity_poly.pdbx_seq_one_letter_code
_entity_poly.pdbx_strand_id
1 'polypeptide(L)'
;MVDMKNPELLHQMDGLQNYLKKEDKITIVYSITDVIKQMHRTIMEDDLIYEVIPDKREKINNLFTMYSMSGDPDDFSTMIDYNYQSGLITAFSRVMSTEEVFLFVNKVNNYIDQIIKDTLKIDITGFIIVIRDMVIMIIKSSLFSIFFSLIIVGLISSLFFKKTIWGLLSIVPLGAAIILNFGLMGHFDAKLNHITAILSSIIIGVGVDFSIHFI
;
A
#
# COMPACT_ATOMS: atom_id res chain seq x y z
N MET A 1 -13.53 9.90 21.63
CA MET A 1 -14.17 10.14 20.33
C MET A 1 -13.29 11.13 19.60
N VAL A 2 -12.82 10.78 18.42
CA VAL A 2 -11.99 11.68 17.59
C VAL A 2 -12.85 12.86 17.14
N ASP A 3 -12.29 14.07 17.17
CA ASP A 3 -12.99 15.28 16.71
C ASP A 3 -12.02 16.10 15.85
N MET A 4 -12.22 16.04 14.53
CA MET A 4 -11.39 16.74 13.54
C MET A 4 -11.45 18.27 13.62
N LYS A 5 -12.31 18.83 14.51
CA LYS A 5 -12.32 20.26 14.84
C LYS A 5 -11.36 20.60 15.99
N ASN A 6 -10.68 19.61 16.56
CA ASN A 6 -9.65 19.84 17.58
C ASN A 6 -8.37 20.37 16.91
N PRO A 7 -7.85 21.56 17.31
CA PRO A 7 -6.63 22.11 16.76
C PRO A 7 -5.43 21.16 16.86
N GLU A 8 -5.27 20.45 17.98
CA GLU A 8 -4.16 19.52 18.19
C GLU A 8 -4.13 18.40 17.14
N LEU A 9 -5.31 17.82 16.80
CA LEU A 9 -5.41 16.80 15.77
C LEU A 9 -5.13 17.35 14.37
N LEU A 10 -5.61 18.56 14.08
CA LEU A 10 -5.31 19.23 12.81
C LEU A 10 -3.83 19.55 12.66
N HIS A 11 -3.14 19.94 13.73
CA HIS A 11 -1.69 20.15 13.71
C HIS A 11 -0.92 18.84 13.48
N GLN A 12 -1.36 17.73 14.09
CA GLN A 12 -0.76 16.41 13.83
C GLN A 12 -0.98 15.99 12.37
N MET A 13 -2.17 16.20 11.83
CA MET A 13 -2.51 15.94 10.43
C MET A 13 -1.66 16.79 9.48
N ASP A 14 -1.50 18.07 9.77
CA ASP A 14 -0.65 18.98 9.00
C ASP A 14 0.83 18.59 9.07
N GLY A 15 1.30 18.15 10.24
CA GLY A 15 2.65 17.61 10.42
C GLY A 15 2.91 16.41 9.53
N LEU A 16 1.98 15.43 9.48
CA LEU A 16 2.08 14.27 8.60
C LEU A 16 2.00 14.68 7.12
N GLN A 17 1.11 15.60 6.78
CA GLN A 17 1.02 16.12 5.42
C GLN A 17 2.31 16.80 4.97
N ASN A 18 2.93 17.62 5.82
CA ASN A 18 4.19 18.29 5.54
C ASN A 18 5.36 17.31 5.46
N TYR A 19 5.33 16.22 6.23
CA TYR A 19 6.28 15.12 6.10
C TYR A 19 6.16 14.46 4.73
N LEU A 20 4.93 14.13 4.29
CA LEU A 20 4.69 13.52 2.98
C LEU A 20 5.09 14.45 1.81
N LYS A 21 4.89 15.77 1.93
CA LYS A 21 5.32 16.77 0.92
C LYS A 21 6.83 16.79 0.67
N LYS A 22 7.64 16.31 1.63
CA LYS A 22 9.12 16.26 1.51
C LYS A 22 9.63 14.99 0.83
N GLU A 23 8.77 14.01 0.59
CA GLU A 23 9.16 12.76 -0.03
C GLU A 23 9.26 12.91 -1.56
N ASP A 24 10.42 12.56 -2.13
CA ASP A 24 10.75 12.75 -3.55
C ASP A 24 9.75 12.07 -4.52
N LYS A 25 9.13 10.99 -4.09
CA LYS A 25 8.17 10.22 -4.90
C LYS A 25 6.75 10.78 -4.82
N ILE A 26 6.48 11.70 -3.92
CA ILE A 26 5.17 12.34 -3.75
C ILE A 26 5.16 13.65 -4.53
N THR A 27 4.10 13.86 -5.30
CA THR A 27 3.97 15.05 -6.16
C THR A 27 3.02 16.09 -5.58
N ILE A 28 1.92 15.65 -5.02
CA ILE A 28 0.87 16.51 -4.46
C ILE A 28 0.36 15.85 -3.18
N VAL A 29 0.20 16.64 -2.14
CA VAL A 29 -0.47 16.21 -0.89
C VAL A 29 -1.42 17.31 -0.48
N TYR A 30 -2.64 16.96 -0.14
CA TYR A 30 -3.64 17.89 0.38
C TYR A 30 -4.57 17.22 1.39
N SER A 31 -5.14 18.03 2.25
CA SER A 31 -6.13 17.62 3.22
C SER A 31 -6.99 18.80 3.64
N ILE A 32 -7.93 18.58 4.57
CA ILE A 32 -8.76 19.64 5.14
C ILE A 32 -7.91 20.75 5.82
N THR A 33 -6.68 20.45 6.23
CA THR A 33 -5.80 21.44 6.87
C THR A 33 -5.42 22.58 5.93
N ASP A 34 -5.21 22.29 4.63
CA ASP A 34 -4.93 23.33 3.64
C ASP A 34 -6.13 24.27 3.48
N VAL A 35 -7.33 23.69 3.45
CA VAL A 35 -8.58 24.47 3.34
C VAL A 35 -8.80 25.36 4.55
N ILE A 36 -8.59 24.83 5.76
CA ILE A 36 -8.71 25.60 7.01
C ILE A 36 -7.72 26.77 7.02
N LYS A 37 -6.46 26.56 6.62
CA LYS A 37 -5.45 27.61 6.52
C LYS A 37 -5.86 28.69 5.51
N GLN A 38 -6.33 28.27 4.33
CA GLN A 38 -6.80 29.20 3.30
C GLN A 38 -8.01 30.01 3.77
N MET A 39 -9.02 29.37 4.39
CA MET A 39 -10.17 30.06 4.94
C MET A 39 -9.77 31.07 6.03
N HIS A 40 -8.86 30.67 6.93
CA HIS A 40 -8.37 31.54 8.00
C HIS A 40 -7.69 32.80 7.42
N ARG A 41 -6.82 32.61 6.42
CA ARG A 41 -6.17 33.70 5.71
C ARG A 41 -7.19 34.64 5.04
N THR A 42 -8.14 34.09 4.28
CA THR A 42 -9.13 34.87 3.52
C THR A 42 -10.00 35.73 4.45
N ILE A 43 -10.38 35.22 5.62
CA ILE A 43 -11.16 35.99 6.59
C ILE A 43 -10.33 37.10 7.23
N MET A 44 -9.02 36.93 7.31
CA MET A 44 -8.06 37.90 7.86
C MET A 44 -7.44 38.80 6.79
N GLU A 45 -8.25 39.28 5.84
CA GLU A 45 -7.88 40.24 4.78
C GLU A 45 -6.75 39.75 3.84
N ASP A 46 -6.64 38.42 3.67
CA ASP A 46 -5.63 37.78 2.81
C ASP A 46 -4.18 37.93 3.29
N ASP A 47 -3.96 38.30 4.55
CA ASP A 47 -2.62 38.37 5.11
C ASP A 47 -2.03 36.96 5.30
N LEU A 48 -0.86 36.70 4.71
CA LEU A 48 -0.15 35.42 4.74
C LEU A 48 0.23 34.95 6.16
N ILE A 49 0.30 35.87 7.13
CA ILE A 49 0.59 35.56 8.54
C ILE A 49 -0.51 34.64 9.10
N TYR A 50 -1.73 34.75 8.59
CA TYR A 50 -2.88 33.95 9.02
C TYR A 50 -3.09 32.66 8.21
N GLU A 51 -2.17 32.29 7.31
CA GLU A 51 -2.20 30.99 6.63
C GLU A 51 -1.73 29.86 7.55
N VAL A 52 -2.40 29.77 8.70
CA VAL A 52 -2.10 28.82 9.78
C VAL A 52 -3.41 28.23 10.34
N ILE A 53 -3.30 27.07 10.95
CA ILE A 53 -4.43 26.46 11.68
C ILE A 53 -4.69 27.28 12.94
N PRO A 54 -5.92 27.73 13.20
CA PRO A 54 -6.24 28.47 14.43
C PRO A 54 -6.04 27.61 15.68
N ASP A 55 -5.48 28.18 16.74
CA ASP A 55 -5.24 27.48 18.02
C ASP A 55 -6.52 27.19 18.81
N LYS A 56 -7.63 27.88 18.51
CA LYS A 56 -8.89 27.75 19.23
C LYS A 56 -9.91 26.97 18.40
N ARG A 57 -10.47 25.91 18.99
CA ARG A 57 -11.56 25.12 18.41
C ARG A 57 -12.76 25.97 17.97
N GLU A 58 -13.10 27.02 18.74
CA GLU A 58 -14.20 27.94 18.40
C GLU A 58 -13.98 28.64 17.04
N LYS A 59 -12.72 29.07 16.78
CA LYS A 59 -12.37 29.67 15.49
C LYS A 59 -12.53 28.68 14.34
N ILE A 60 -12.10 27.44 14.52
CA ILE A 60 -12.25 26.38 13.52
C ILE A 60 -13.72 26.08 13.25
N ASN A 61 -14.55 25.97 14.31
CA ASN A 61 -15.99 25.82 14.17
C ASN A 61 -16.62 26.97 13.38
N ASN A 62 -16.21 28.21 13.66
CA ASN A 62 -16.72 29.38 12.95
C ASN A 62 -16.35 29.35 11.46
N LEU A 63 -15.11 28.91 11.10
CA LEU A 63 -14.68 28.73 9.71
C LEU A 63 -15.61 27.75 8.98
N PHE A 64 -15.84 26.57 9.56
CA PHE A 64 -16.74 25.58 8.97
C PHE A 64 -18.18 26.10 8.86
N THR A 65 -18.69 26.82 9.87
CA THR A 65 -20.04 27.40 9.85
C THR A 65 -20.15 28.45 8.76
N MET A 66 -19.18 29.35 8.65
CA MET A 66 -19.19 30.40 7.61
C MET A 66 -19.14 29.78 6.21
N TYR A 67 -18.34 28.77 6.02
CA TYR A 67 -18.29 28.07 4.73
C TYR A 67 -19.62 27.38 4.41
N SER A 68 -20.21 26.67 5.36
CA SER A 68 -21.51 26.00 5.15
C SER A 68 -22.66 26.96 4.85
N MET A 69 -22.53 28.25 5.17
CA MET A 69 -23.52 29.29 4.84
C MET A 69 -23.31 29.89 3.43
N SER A 70 -22.10 29.79 2.87
CA SER A 70 -21.71 30.43 1.61
C SER A 70 -21.29 29.47 0.50
N GLY A 71 -20.92 28.25 0.84
CA GLY A 71 -20.46 27.20 -0.06
C GLY A 71 -21.35 25.96 -0.02
N ASP A 72 -20.93 24.93 -0.79
CA ASP A 72 -21.58 23.63 -0.74
C ASP A 72 -20.99 22.80 0.41
N PRO A 73 -21.80 22.31 1.38
CA PRO A 73 -21.32 21.42 2.43
C PRO A 73 -20.63 20.16 1.94
N ASP A 74 -20.94 19.72 0.71
CA ASP A 74 -20.35 18.52 0.10
C ASP A 74 -18.92 18.75 -0.41
N ASP A 75 -18.43 19.98 -0.54
CA ASP A 75 -17.08 20.30 -0.99
C ASP A 75 -15.99 19.65 -0.12
N PHE A 76 -16.25 19.39 1.14
CA PHE A 76 -15.33 18.75 2.08
C PHE A 76 -15.54 17.24 2.25
N SER A 77 -16.60 16.68 1.66
CA SER A 77 -16.97 15.27 1.82
C SER A 77 -15.85 14.28 1.41
N THR A 78 -14.94 14.72 0.53
CA THR A 78 -13.76 13.95 0.11
C THR A 78 -12.57 14.06 1.07
N MET A 79 -12.61 14.96 2.05
CA MET A 79 -11.49 15.24 2.96
C MET A 79 -11.85 14.97 4.42
N ILE A 80 -13.12 15.06 4.79
CA ILE A 80 -13.62 14.90 6.15
C ILE A 80 -15.03 14.31 6.13
N ASP A 81 -15.35 13.45 7.08
CA ASP A 81 -16.70 12.89 7.21
C ASP A 81 -17.69 13.89 7.81
N TYR A 82 -19.00 13.67 7.58
CA TYR A 82 -20.08 14.55 8.09
C TYR A 82 -20.10 14.72 9.60
N ASN A 83 -19.59 13.74 10.35
CA ASN A 83 -19.56 13.80 11.81
C ASN A 83 -18.24 14.39 12.33
N TYR A 84 -17.32 14.78 11.46
CA TYR A 84 -15.98 15.29 11.80
C TYR A 84 -15.16 14.33 12.67
N GLN A 85 -15.34 13.01 12.46
CA GLN A 85 -14.64 11.97 13.22
C GLN A 85 -13.47 11.37 12.46
N SER A 86 -13.46 11.51 11.14
CA SER A 86 -12.43 10.98 10.26
C SER A 86 -11.95 12.06 9.29
N GLY A 87 -10.66 12.11 9.05
CA GLY A 87 -10.06 12.99 8.05
C GLY A 87 -9.17 12.20 7.09
N LEU A 88 -9.09 12.64 5.84
CA LEU A 88 -8.30 12.03 4.79
C LEU A 88 -7.16 12.96 4.36
N ILE A 89 -5.94 12.43 4.34
CA ILE A 89 -4.80 13.04 3.64
C ILE A 89 -4.67 12.32 2.31
N THR A 90 -4.83 13.05 1.21
CA THR A 90 -4.65 12.51 -0.12
C THR A 90 -3.27 12.85 -0.63
N ALA A 91 -2.49 11.82 -1.02
CA ALA A 91 -1.16 11.95 -1.56
C ALA A 91 -1.09 11.29 -2.94
N PHE A 92 -0.64 12.03 -3.95
CA PHE A 92 -0.37 11.51 -5.28
C PHE A 92 1.11 11.20 -5.41
N SER A 93 1.42 9.97 -5.78
CA SER A 93 2.79 9.52 -5.99
C SER A 93 3.11 9.34 -7.46
N ARG A 94 4.39 9.46 -7.79
CA ARG A 94 4.91 8.96 -9.07
C ARG A 94 4.86 7.43 -9.06
N VAL A 95 5.08 6.84 -10.23
CA VAL A 95 5.19 5.38 -10.35
C VAL A 95 6.32 4.88 -9.46
N MET A 96 5.99 3.94 -8.58
CA MET A 96 6.92 3.27 -7.68
C MET A 96 6.91 1.76 -7.94
N SER A 97 8.07 1.12 -7.80
CA SER A 97 8.15 -0.34 -7.77
C SER A 97 7.51 -0.88 -6.47
N THR A 98 7.15 -2.15 -6.45
CA THR A 98 6.58 -2.79 -5.24
C THR A 98 7.51 -2.67 -4.03
N GLU A 99 8.82 -2.75 -4.24
CA GLU A 99 9.83 -2.58 -3.20
C GLU A 99 9.85 -1.14 -2.65
N GLU A 100 9.84 -0.14 -3.55
CA GLU A 100 9.78 1.27 -3.15
C GLU A 100 8.51 1.59 -2.36
N VAL A 101 7.36 1.02 -2.77
CA VAL A 101 6.10 1.18 -2.02
C VAL A 101 6.22 0.57 -0.62
N PHE A 102 6.84 -0.61 -0.50
CA PHE A 102 7.05 -1.26 0.80
C PHE A 102 7.93 -0.40 1.72
N LEU A 103 9.04 0.10 1.21
CA LEU A 103 9.95 0.98 1.96
C LEU A 103 9.25 2.29 2.36
N PHE A 104 8.51 2.89 1.44
CA PHE A 104 7.75 4.11 1.69
C PHE A 104 6.70 3.91 2.78
N VAL A 105 5.89 2.86 2.70
CA VAL A 105 4.87 2.57 3.73
C VAL A 105 5.49 2.33 5.10
N ASN A 106 6.59 1.58 5.17
CA ASN A 106 7.31 1.38 6.42
C ASN A 106 7.85 2.69 6.99
N LYS A 107 8.37 3.58 6.14
CA LYS A 107 8.88 4.89 6.53
C LYS A 107 7.76 5.77 7.10
N VAL A 108 6.60 5.77 6.45
CA VAL A 108 5.42 6.53 6.92
C VAL A 108 4.89 5.95 8.23
N ASN A 109 4.79 4.63 8.37
CA ASN A 109 4.37 3.98 9.62
C ASN A 109 5.33 4.35 10.78
N ASN A 110 6.63 4.28 10.55
CA ASN A 110 7.61 4.67 11.58
C ASN A 110 7.45 6.13 12.01
N TYR A 111 7.15 7.04 11.08
CA TYR A 111 6.87 8.43 11.39
C TYR A 111 5.60 8.56 12.24
N ILE A 112 4.53 7.84 11.87
CA ILE A 112 3.27 7.83 12.62
C ILE A 112 3.50 7.34 14.05
N ASP A 113 4.19 6.21 14.22
CA ASP A 113 4.45 5.59 15.52
C ASP A 113 5.30 6.49 16.44
N GLN A 114 6.22 7.30 15.86
CA GLN A 114 7.09 8.18 16.64
C GLN A 114 6.44 9.50 17.06
N ILE A 115 5.55 10.05 16.23
CA ILE A 115 5.08 11.43 16.38
C ILE A 115 3.60 11.50 16.76
N ILE A 116 2.80 10.56 16.26
CA ILE A 116 1.37 10.54 16.52
C ILE A 116 1.11 9.63 17.71
N LYS A 117 0.62 10.22 18.80
CA LYS A 117 0.28 9.48 20.01
C LYS A 117 -0.82 8.46 19.69
N ASP A 118 -0.87 7.35 20.45
CA ASP A 118 -1.82 6.23 20.36
C ASP A 118 -3.33 6.60 20.38
N THR A 119 -3.63 7.88 20.40
CA THR A 119 -5.01 8.41 20.41
C THR A 119 -5.71 8.38 19.06
N LEU A 120 -4.94 8.25 17.96
CA LEU A 120 -5.45 8.25 16.59
C LEU A 120 -5.15 6.92 15.90
N LYS A 121 -6.19 6.32 15.31
CA LYS A 121 -6.02 5.21 14.38
C LYS A 121 -5.79 5.78 12.98
N ILE A 122 -4.61 5.51 12.41
CA ILE A 122 -4.25 5.93 11.05
C ILE A 122 -4.09 4.70 10.19
N ASP A 123 -4.87 4.62 9.13
CA ASP A 123 -4.81 3.54 8.15
C ASP A 123 -4.26 4.11 6.82
N ILE A 124 -3.19 3.50 6.29
CA ILE A 124 -2.64 3.85 4.98
C ILE A 124 -3.34 2.99 3.93
N THR A 125 -3.97 3.61 2.95
CA THR A 125 -4.70 2.93 1.89
C THR A 125 -4.45 3.59 0.53
N GLY A 126 -5.06 3.07 -0.51
CA GLY A 126 -5.00 3.61 -1.86
C GLY A 126 -4.54 2.59 -2.89
N PHE A 127 -4.66 2.95 -4.16
CA PHE A 127 -4.43 2.04 -5.29
C PHE A 127 -3.04 1.37 -5.26
N ILE A 128 -2.02 2.14 -4.90
CA ILE A 128 -0.62 1.66 -4.82
C ILE A 128 -0.45 0.59 -3.74
N ILE A 129 -1.15 0.74 -2.61
CA ILE A 129 -1.12 -0.22 -1.49
C ILE A 129 -1.83 -1.51 -1.90
N VAL A 130 -2.98 -1.39 -2.57
CA VAL A 130 -3.73 -2.55 -3.09
C VAL A 130 -2.87 -3.35 -4.07
N ILE A 131 -2.18 -2.68 -5.02
CA ILE A 131 -1.28 -3.36 -5.95
C ILE A 131 -0.15 -4.08 -5.21
N ARG A 132 0.50 -3.44 -4.24
CA ARG A 132 1.54 -4.07 -3.42
C ARG A 132 1.02 -5.34 -2.74
N ASP A 133 -0.13 -5.26 -2.11
CA ASP A 133 -0.71 -6.38 -1.36
C ASP A 133 -1.15 -7.52 -2.30
N MET A 134 -1.68 -7.19 -3.47
CA MET A 134 -1.97 -8.17 -4.53
C MET A 134 -0.69 -8.89 -4.97
N VAL A 135 0.40 -8.17 -5.22
CA VAL A 135 1.68 -8.78 -5.63
C VAL A 135 2.20 -9.73 -4.54
N ILE A 136 2.19 -9.31 -3.27
CA ILE A 136 2.61 -10.16 -2.14
C ILE A 136 1.73 -11.42 -2.06
N MET A 137 0.42 -11.27 -2.22
CA MET A 137 -0.53 -12.40 -2.18
C MET A 137 -0.28 -13.37 -3.34
N ILE A 138 -0.05 -12.89 -4.56
CA ILE A 138 0.27 -13.69 -5.73
C ILE A 138 1.57 -14.47 -5.50
N ILE A 139 2.63 -13.82 -4.99
CA ILE A 139 3.91 -14.46 -4.71
C ILE A 139 3.74 -15.58 -3.67
N LYS A 140 3.07 -15.31 -2.56
CA LYS A 140 2.81 -16.32 -1.52
C LYS A 140 1.99 -17.49 -2.04
N SER A 141 0.93 -17.21 -2.80
CA SER A 141 0.08 -18.25 -3.40
C SER A 141 0.84 -19.08 -4.41
N SER A 142 1.70 -18.47 -5.23
CA SER A 142 2.55 -19.17 -6.20
C SER A 142 3.54 -20.09 -5.51
N LEU A 143 4.25 -19.63 -4.49
CA LEU A 143 5.19 -20.48 -3.73
C LEU A 143 4.49 -21.67 -3.08
N PHE A 144 3.31 -21.45 -2.51
CA PHE A 144 2.50 -22.50 -1.91
C PHE A 144 2.04 -23.52 -2.96
N SER A 145 1.57 -23.05 -4.12
CA SER A 145 1.16 -23.88 -5.24
C SER A 145 2.31 -24.73 -5.78
N ILE A 146 3.51 -24.14 -5.93
CA ILE A 146 4.73 -24.86 -6.35
C ILE A 146 5.02 -26.01 -5.38
N PHE A 147 5.02 -25.73 -4.09
CA PHE A 147 5.29 -26.73 -3.05
C PHE A 147 4.30 -27.89 -3.11
N PHE A 148 3.00 -27.59 -3.20
CA PHE A 148 1.97 -28.63 -3.34
C PHE A 148 2.09 -29.41 -4.64
N SER A 149 2.38 -28.76 -5.76
CA SER A 149 2.58 -29.43 -7.04
C SER A 149 3.73 -30.44 -7.00
N LEU A 150 4.85 -30.10 -6.37
CA LEU A 150 5.99 -31.02 -6.18
C LEU A 150 5.56 -32.25 -5.38
N ILE A 151 4.81 -32.08 -4.30
CA ILE A 151 4.33 -33.19 -3.48
C ILE A 151 3.36 -34.09 -4.29
N ILE A 152 2.41 -33.50 -4.99
CA ILE A 152 1.41 -34.24 -5.77
C ILE A 152 2.08 -35.04 -6.89
N VAL A 153 3.00 -34.44 -7.64
CA VAL A 153 3.73 -35.11 -8.73
C VAL A 153 4.55 -36.26 -8.16
N GLY A 154 5.27 -36.06 -7.05
CA GLY A 154 6.02 -37.12 -6.40
C GLY A 154 5.15 -38.27 -5.91
N LEU A 155 3.98 -37.97 -5.33
CA LEU A 155 3.04 -38.99 -4.86
C LEU A 155 2.44 -39.79 -6.03
N ILE A 156 1.96 -39.12 -7.08
CA ILE A 156 1.38 -39.77 -8.26
C ILE A 156 2.41 -40.68 -8.92
N SER A 157 3.63 -40.18 -9.14
CA SER A 157 4.72 -40.97 -9.73
C SER A 157 5.10 -42.17 -8.87
N SER A 158 5.18 -41.97 -7.52
CA SER A 158 5.44 -43.07 -6.57
C SER A 158 4.38 -44.18 -6.63
N LEU A 159 3.11 -43.79 -6.70
CA LEU A 159 1.98 -44.74 -6.79
C LEU A 159 1.98 -45.48 -8.12
N PHE A 160 2.21 -44.76 -9.24
CA PHE A 160 2.19 -45.33 -10.56
C PHE A 160 3.30 -46.36 -10.76
N PHE A 161 4.52 -46.04 -10.35
CA PHE A 161 5.67 -46.93 -10.45
C PHE A 161 5.83 -47.89 -9.27
N LYS A 162 4.95 -47.83 -8.27
CA LYS A 162 5.00 -48.65 -7.04
C LYS A 162 6.35 -48.62 -6.29
N LYS A 163 7.11 -47.57 -6.47
CA LYS A 163 8.40 -47.34 -5.79
C LYS A 163 8.58 -45.84 -5.51
N THR A 164 8.89 -45.50 -4.28
CA THR A 164 9.09 -44.11 -3.84
C THR A 164 10.26 -43.41 -4.52
N ILE A 165 11.26 -44.17 -4.95
CA ILE A 165 12.44 -43.64 -5.61
C ILE A 165 12.10 -42.96 -6.96
N TRP A 166 11.14 -43.50 -7.71
CA TRP A 166 10.67 -42.90 -8.97
C TRP A 166 9.89 -41.62 -8.73
N GLY A 167 9.13 -41.54 -7.64
CA GLY A 167 8.50 -40.30 -7.22
C GLY A 167 9.50 -39.21 -6.90
N LEU A 168 10.62 -39.56 -6.24
CA LEU A 168 11.69 -38.61 -5.94
C LEU A 168 12.41 -38.15 -7.22
N LEU A 169 12.65 -39.08 -8.17
CA LEU A 169 13.31 -38.79 -9.44
C LEU A 169 12.48 -37.83 -10.32
N SER A 170 11.14 -37.95 -10.27
CA SER A 170 10.23 -37.07 -11.05
C SER A 170 10.23 -35.61 -10.54
N ILE A 171 10.58 -35.37 -9.28
CA ILE A 171 10.67 -34.04 -8.71
C ILE A 171 11.95 -33.31 -9.16
N VAL A 172 13.02 -34.04 -9.47
CA VAL A 172 14.34 -33.44 -9.80
C VAL A 172 14.29 -32.50 -11.01
N PRO A 173 13.76 -32.88 -12.19
CA PRO A 173 13.70 -31.96 -13.32
C PRO A 173 12.81 -30.76 -13.05
N LEU A 174 11.71 -30.94 -12.33
CA LEU A 174 10.82 -29.84 -11.96
C LEU A 174 11.51 -28.88 -10.97
N GLY A 175 12.20 -29.40 -9.97
CA GLY A 175 13.00 -28.60 -9.04
C GLY A 175 14.12 -27.83 -9.74
N ALA A 176 14.82 -28.47 -10.69
CA ALA A 176 15.83 -27.82 -11.52
C ALA A 176 15.25 -26.67 -12.36
N ALA A 177 14.09 -26.88 -12.99
CA ALA A 177 13.39 -25.84 -13.75
C ALA A 177 13.01 -24.63 -12.88
N ILE A 178 12.52 -24.86 -11.66
CA ILE A 178 12.19 -23.81 -10.69
C ILE A 178 13.43 -23.01 -10.30
N ILE A 179 14.53 -23.71 -9.93
CA ILE A 179 15.79 -23.08 -9.54
C ILE A 179 16.36 -22.25 -10.70
N LEU A 180 16.35 -22.79 -11.93
CA LEU A 180 16.80 -22.07 -13.12
C LEU A 180 15.94 -20.84 -13.39
N ASN A 181 14.63 -20.95 -13.31
CA ASN A 181 13.73 -19.82 -13.55
C ASN A 181 13.99 -18.66 -12.56
N PHE A 182 13.98 -18.94 -11.27
CA PHE A 182 14.24 -17.91 -10.26
C PHE A 182 15.71 -17.46 -10.24
N GLY A 183 16.63 -18.36 -10.51
CA GLY A 183 18.06 -18.04 -10.62
C GLY A 183 18.36 -17.10 -11.80
N LEU A 184 17.75 -17.34 -12.97
CA LEU A 184 17.87 -16.45 -14.12
C LEU A 184 17.20 -15.09 -13.84
N MET A 185 16.03 -15.08 -13.20
CA MET A 185 15.38 -13.82 -12.79
C MET A 185 16.31 -13.00 -11.88
N GLY A 186 16.96 -13.64 -10.89
CA GLY A 186 17.91 -12.96 -10.02
C GLY A 186 19.16 -12.49 -10.75
N HIS A 187 19.68 -13.29 -11.71
CA HIS A 187 20.86 -12.92 -12.47
C HIS A 187 20.64 -11.74 -13.41
N PHE A 188 19.47 -11.65 -14.03
CA PHE A 188 19.10 -10.57 -14.95
C PHE A 188 18.40 -9.38 -14.25
N ASP A 189 18.40 -9.35 -12.92
CA ASP A 189 17.71 -8.32 -12.12
C ASP A 189 16.23 -8.15 -12.53
N ALA A 190 15.59 -9.23 -12.99
CA ALA A 190 14.21 -9.27 -13.36
C ALA A 190 13.35 -9.23 -12.08
N LYS A 191 12.81 -8.06 -11.75
CA LYS A 191 12.00 -7.87 -10.54
C LYS A 191 10.77 -8.77 -10.55
N LEU A 192 10.53 -9.40 -9.41
CA LEU A 192 9.33 -10.20 -9.22
C LEU A 192 8.13 -9.24 -9.15
N ASN A 193 7.30 -9.28 -10.18
CA ASN A 193 6.05 -8.53 -10.28
C ASN A 193 4.90 -9.49 -10.62
N HIS A 194 3.68 -8.98 -10.76
CA HIS A 194 2.52 -9.82 -11.07
C HIS A 194 2.67 -10.59 -12.39
N ILE A 195 3.30 -10.00 -13.42
CA ILE A 195 3.51 -10.64 -14.72
C ILE A 195 4.52 -11.78 -14.60
N THR A 196 5.68 -11.52 -13.97
CA THR A 196 6.72 -12.54 -13.79
C THR A 196 6.27 -13.67 -12.87
N ALA A 197 5.43 -13.40 -11.87
CA ALA A 197 4.84 -14.43 -11.01
C ALA A 197 3.88 -15.35 -11.78
N ILE A 198 3.03 -14.80 -12.64
CA ILE A 198 2.13 -15.57 -13.50
C ILE A 198 2.95 -16.42 -14.50
N LEU A 199 3.95 -15.82 -15.14
CA LEU A 199 4.83 -16.53 -16.08
C LEU A 199 5.55 -17.70 -15.40
N SER A 200 6.07 -17.49 -14.20
CA SER A 200 6.70 -18.53 -13.39
C SER A 200 5.73 -19.67 -13.08
N SER A 201 4.49 -19.37 -12.75
CA SER A 201 3.45 -20.38 -12.50
C SER A 201 3.13 -21.21 -13.75
N ILE A 202 3.10 -20.58 -14.93
CA ILE A 202 2.89 -21.29 -16.21
C ILE A 202 4.07 -22.20 -16.53
N ILE A 203 5.31 -21.71 -16.39
CA ILE A 203 6.52 -22.51 -16.64
C ILE A 203 6.55 -23.75 -15.74
N ILE A 204 6.15 -23.60 -14.48
CA ILE A 204 6.08 -24.71 -13.53
C ILE A 204 4.99 -25.72 -13.94
N GLY A 205 3.81 -25.24 -14.35
CA GLY A 205 2.73 -26.10 -14.83
C GLY A 205 3.15 -26.93 -16.04
N VAL A 206 3.80 -26.32 -17.03
CA VAL A 206 4.37 -27.03 -18.20
C VAL A 206 5.50 -27.99 -17.78
N GLY A 207 6.33 -27.59 -16.81
CA GLY A 207 7.41 -28.44 -16.28
C GLY A 207 6.89 -29.72 -15.61
N VAL A 208 5.72 -29.69 -14.99
CA VAL A 208 5.05 -30.88 -14.43
C VAL A 208 4.70 -31.88 -15.54
N ASP A 209 4.13 -31.42 -16.64
CA ASP A 209 3.79 -32.28 -17.78
C ASP A 209 5.03 -32.95 -18.36
N PHE A 210 6.10 -32.22 -18.54
CA PHE A 210 7.37 -32.80 -18.98
C PHE A 210 7.95 -33.82 -18.00
N SER A 211 7.86 -33.57 -16.70
CA SER A 211 8.36 -34.49 -15.68
C SER A 211 7.63 -35.84 -15.69
N ILE A 212 6.31 -35.82 -15.96
CA ILE A 212 5.50 -37.05 -16.03
C ILE A 212 5.78 -37.82 -17.32
N HIS A 213 6.06 -37.13 -18.43
CA HIS A 213 6.35 -37.79 -19.72
C HIS A 213 7.78 -38.35 -19.82
N PHE A 214 8.71 -37.86 -19.02
CA PHE A 214 10.12 -38.26 -19.06
C PHE A 214 10.43 -39.54 -18.27
N ILE A 215 9.48 -40.00 -17.46
CA ILE A 215 9.57 -41.23 -16.64
C ILE A 215 8.80 -42.35 -17.29
#